data_82a57d77dc859e1362db420c23a2966d
#
_entry.id   82a57d77dc859e1362db420c23a2966d
#
_cell.length_a   1.000
_cell.length_b   1.000
_cell.length_c   1.000
_cell.angle_alpha   90.00
_cell.angle_beta   90.00
_cell.angle_gamma   90.00
#
_symmetry.space_group_name_H-M   'P 1'
#
loop_
_entity.id
_entity.type
_entity.pdbx_description
1 polymer ?
#
loop_
_entity_poly.entity_id
_entity_poly.type
_entity_poly.pdbx_seq_one_letter_code
_entity_poly.pdbx_strand_id
1 'polypeptide(L)'
;FYITNTPYAYSSIKNGDSMSGAFQKGDYFKLIVIGKRADGTEKQVEYYLADYRAEKEADRYIVDTWQWVDLSSLGEVKSVSFKMEGTKKNNYGLTTPTYFAFDNFNGTRNEQMGTAIAAQNQPVDVSANFTPDGSNATIKYAVVELVPSTTKAQVTIDEATGKLTIKGENNESFSVVVSMTQAGKTQYVNIPVTYTSGISTLAEDNSNATVSVQNGEIVVNGAADNYSVEVYSTSGMLVGKAEGTANNAVRMPSTAKGLYIVKVIAGNKKTTKSILVK
;
A
#
# COMPACT_ATOMS: atom_id res chain seq x y z
N PHE A 1 12.60 -5.24 -16.06
CA PHE A 1 12.58 -4.71 -17.42
C PHE A 1 11.16 -4.37 -17.86
N TYR A 2 11.04 -3.50 -18.85
CA TYR A 2 9.74 -3.18 -19.45
C TYR A 2 9.49 -4.05 -20.68
N ILE A 3 8.23 -4.41 -20.92
CA ILE A 3 7.79 -5.21 -22.06
C ILE A 3 6.49 -4.66 -22.65
N THR A 4 6.31 -4.83 -23.94
CA THR A 4 5.05 -4.61 -24.65
C THR A 4 4.97 -5.48 -25.90
N ASN A 5 3.76 -5.68 -26.45
CA ASN A 5 3.62 -6.28 -27.76
C ASN A 5 4.21 -5.37 -28.85
N THR A 6 4.80 -5.96 -29.88
CA THR A 6 5.05 -5.20 -31.11
C THR A 6 3.73 -4.87 -31.81
N PRO A 7 3.67 -3.80 -32.64
CA PRO A 7 2.46 -3.48 -33.41
C PRO A 7 1.94 -4.65 -34.25
N TYR A 8 2.87 -5.46 -34.78
CA TYR A 8 2.50 -6.65 -35.56
C TYR A 8 1.82 -7.72 -34.70
N ALA A 9 2.41 -8.09 -33.55
CA ALA A 9 1.82 -9.06 -32.64
C ALA A 9 0.46 -8.56 -32.10
N TYR A 10 0.37 -7.29 -31.70
CA TYR A 10 -0.86 -6.66 -31.24
C TYR A 10 -1.97 -6.75 -32.31
N SER A 11 -1.66 -6.39 -33.57
CA SER A 11 -2.65 -6.41 -34.66
C SER A 11 -3.12 -7.83 -34.97
N SER A 12 -2.20 -8.81 -35.01
CA SER A 12 -2.55 -10.22 -35.23
C SER A 12 -3.45 -10.76 -34.11
N ILE A 13 -3.15 -10.47 -32.84
CA ILE A 13 -3.97 -10.88 -31.71
C ILE A 13 -5.37 -10.25 -31.79
N LYS A 14 -5.45 -8.97 -32.10
CA LYS A 14 -6.70 -8.20 -32.10
C LYS A 14 -7.60 -8.52 -33.29
N ASN A 15 -7.01 -8.56 -34.48
CA ASN A 15 -7.76 -8.59 -35.74
C ASN A 15 -7.69 -9.95 -36.43
N GLY A 16 -6.75 -10.80 -36.05
CA GLY A 16 -6.32 -11.97 -36.81
C GLY A 16 -5.49 -11.60 -38.05
N ASP A 17 -4.92 -12.61 -38.67
CA ASP A 17 -4.21 -12.53 -39.95
C ASP A 17 -4.41 -13.83 -40.78
N SER A 18 -3.64 -13.97 -41.84
CA SER A 18 -3.75 -15.16 -42.72
C SER A 18 -3.34 -16.48 -42.04
N MET A 19 -2.62 -16.42 -40.93
CA MET A 19 -2.08 -17.58 -40.19
C MET A 19 -2.82 -17.83 -38.88
N SER A 20 -3.31 -16.77 -38.25
CA SER A 20 -3.93 -16.80 -36.92
C SER A 20 -5.26 -16.03 -36.93
N GLY A 21 -6.34 -16.65 -36.53
CA GLY A 21 -7.58 -15.91 -36.27
C GLY A 21 -7.43 -14.99 -35.05
N ALA A 22 -8.25 -13.92 -34.99
CA ALA A 22 -8.33 -13.05 -33.82
C ALA A 22 -8.55 -13.84 -32.52
N PHE A 23 -8.03 -13.32 -31.40
CA PHE A 23 -8.20 -13.98 -30.10
C PHE A 23 -9.66 -14.01 -29.67
N GLN A 24 -10.07 -15.15 -29.12
CA GLN A 24 -11.40 -15.42 -28.59
C GLN A 24 -11.28 -15.75 -27.09
N LYS A 25 -12.41 -15.79 -26.38
CA LYS A 25 -12.44 -16.24 -24.98
C LYS A 25 -11.70 -17.57 -24.82
N GLY A 26 -10.78 -17.63 -23.86
CA GLY A 26 -9.93 -18.77 -23.57
C GLY A 26 -8.53 -18.67 -24.17
N ASP A 27 -8.30 -17.75 -25.12
CA ASP A 27 -6.99 -17.56 -25.71
C ASP A 27 -6.04 -16.78 -24.79
N TYR A 28 -4.76 -17.09 -24.91
CA TYR A 28 -3.69 -16.33 -24.25
C TYR A 28 -2.39 -16.35 -25.07
N PHE A 29 -1.54 -15.38 -24.78
CA PHE A 29 -0.18 -15.29 -25.30
C PHE A 29 0.74 -14.76 -24.21
N LYS A 30 1.82 -15.49 -23.87
CA LYS A 30 2.72 -15.16 -22.77
C LYS A 30 4.18 -15.28 -23.14
N LEU A 31 4.99 -14.46 -22.50
CA LEU A 31 6.44 -14.60 -22.43
C LEU A 31 6.81 -15.38 -21.17
N ILE A 32 7.77 -16.29 -21.30
CA ILE A 32 8.44 -16.99 -20.22
C ILE A 32 9.91 -16.55 -20.25
N VAL A 33 10.32 -15.90 -19.17
CA VAL A 33 11.72 -15.50 -18.95
C VAL A 33 12.38 -16.58 -18.10
N ILE A 34 13.40 -17.22 -18.62
CA ILE A 34 14.10 -18.35 -17.98
C ILE A 34 15.48 -17.88 -17.57
N GLY A 35 15.73 -17.86 -16.27
CA GLY A 35 17.02 -17.56 -15.67
C GLY A 35 17.78 -18.85 -15.33
N LYS A 36 18.96 -19.05 -15.90
CA LYS A 36 19.84 -20.17 -15.61
C LYS A 36 20.94 -19.75 -14.66
N ARG A 37 21.07 -20.42 -13.54
CA ARG A 37 22.07 -20.19 -12.50
C ARG A 37 23.40 -20.86 -12.81
N ALA A 38 24.44 -20.51 -12.06
CA ALA A 38 25.79 -21.08 -12.22
C ALA A 38 25.83 -22.59 -11.96
N ASP A 39 24.97 -23.09 -11.05
CA ASP A 39 24.83 -24.52 -10.74
C ASP A 39 24.01 -25.31 -11.78
N GLY A 40 23.53 -24.65 -12.82
CA GLY A 40 22.74 -25.26 -13.89
C GLY A 40 21.23 -25.29 -13.60
N THR A 41 20.79 -24.93 -12.40
CA THR A 41 19.34 -24.84 -12.08
C THR A 41 18.68 -23.68 -12.82
N GLU A 42 17.38 -23.82 -13.09
CA GLU A 42 16.61 -22.81 -13.80
C GLU A 42 15.41 -22.37 -12.95
N LYS A 43 15.10 -21.08 -13.04
CA LYS A 43 13.85 -20.47 -12.55
C LYS A 43 13.20 -19.70 -13.68
N GLN A 44 11.90 -19.50 -13.59
CA GLN A 44 11.16 -18.78 -14.63
C GLN A 44 10.19 -17.76 -14.05
N VAL A 45 9.95 -16.70 -14.83
CA VAL A 45 8.92 -15.71 -14.63
C VAL A 45 8.05 -15.69 -15.87
N GLU A 46 6.74 -15.73 -15.69
CA GLU A 46 5.77 -15.68 -16.78
C GLU A 46 5.10 -14.31 -16.82
N TYR A 47 4.87 -13.80 -18.04
CA TYR A 47 4.13 -12.57 -18.25
C TYR A 47 3.16 -12.70 -19.42
N TYR A 48 1.88 -12.39 -19.21
CA TYR A 48 0.85 -12.47 -20.25
C TYR A 48 0.81 -11.18 -21.07
N LEU A 49 1.22 -11.29 -22.34
CA LEU A 49 1.15 -10.22 -23.33
C LEU A 49 -0.27 -10.06 -23.89
N ALA A 50 -1.09 -11.10 -23.81
CA ALA A 50 -2.52 -11.06 -24.02
C ALA A 50 -3.18 -12.17 -23.19
N ASP A 51 -4.31 -11.86 -22.56
CA ASP A 51 -5.09 -12.80 -21.77
C ASP A 51 -6.59 -12.61 -21.99
N TYR A 52 -7.21 -13.57 -22.65
CA TYR A 52 -8.63 -13.60 -22.97
C TYR A 52 -9.39 -14.70 -22.20
N ARG A 53 -8.77 -15.27 -21.16
CA ARG A 53 -9.35 -16.35 -20.36
C ARG A 53 -10.41 -15.86 -19.36
N ALA A 54 -10.39 -14.57 -19.00
CA ALA A 54 -11.32 -14.01 -18.05
C ALA A 54 -12.78 -14.19 -18.50
N GLU A 55 -13.68 -14.53 -17.55
CA GLU A 55 -15.12 -14.63 -17.81
C GLU A 55 -15.70 -13.28 -18.21
N LYS A 56 -15.39 -12.23 -17.43
CA LYS A 56 -15.78 -10.86 -17.71
C LYS A 56 -14.98 -10.34 -18.90
N GLU A 57 -15.67 -9.94 -19.95
CA GLU A 57 -15.04 -9.46 -21.19
C GLU A 57 -14.12 -8.25 -20.96
N ALA A 58 -14.52 -7.32 -20.11
CA ALA A 58 -13.73 -6.14 -19.79
C ALA A 58 -12.37 -6.46 -19.14
N ASP A 59 -12.21 -7.65 -18.53
CA ASP A 59 -10.96 -8.10 -17.90
C ASP A 59 -10.01 -8.79 -18.90
N ARG A 60 -10.46 -9.03 -20.17
CA ARG A 60 -9.61 -9.54 -21.24
C ARG A 60 -8.79 -8.42 -21.82
N TYR A 61 -7.51 -8.65 -22.07
CA TYR A 61 -6.61 -7.60 -22.52
C TYR A 61 -5.56 -8.06 -23.53
N ILE A 62 -5.02 -7.09 -24.23
CA ILE A 62 -3.77 -7.17 -25.00
C ILE A 62 -2.91 -6.03 -24.48
N VAL A 63 -1.68 -6.34 -24.08
CA VAL A 63 -0.72 -5.33 -23.63
C VAL A 63 -0.35 -4.44 -24.83
N ASP A 64 -0.61 -3.14 -24.70
CA ASP A 64 -0.41 -2.11 -25.74
C ASP A 64 0.49 -0.97 -25.27
N THR A 65 0.92 -1.01 -24.02
CA THR A 65 1.80 -0.03 -23.37
C THR A 65 2.91 -0.75 -22.63
N TRP A 66 3.99 -0.04 -22.31
CA TRP A 66 5.10 -0.59 -21.55
C TRP A 66 4.68 -1.02 -20.15
N GLN A 67 4.91 -2.29 -19.83
CA GLN A 67 4.61 -2.89 -18.54
C GLN A 67 5.89 -3.42 -17.89
N TRP A 68 6.03 -3.19 -16.59
CA TRP A 68 7.15 -3.69 -15.80
C TRP A 68 7.00 -5.19 -15.52
N VAL A 69 8.07 -5.94 -15.74
CA VAL A 69 8.20 -7.35 -15.33
C VAL A 69 9.33 -7.45 -14.32
N ASP A 70 8.99 -7.88 -13.11
CA ASP A 70 9.96 -8.10 -12.05
C ASP A 70 10.62 -9.47 -12.23
N LEU A 71 11.94 -9.46 -12.34
CA LEU A 71 12.78 -10.67 -12.47
C LEU A 71 13.52 -11.03 -11.17
N SER A 72 13.28 -10.34 -10.07
CA SER A 72 14.00 -10.53 -8.79
C SER A 72 13.90 -11.98 -8.28
N SER A 73 12.79 -12.65 -8.54
CA SER A 73 12.56 -14.06 -8.16
C SER A 73 13.51 -15.06 -8.85
N LEU A 74 14.12 -14.68 -9.99
CA LEU A 74 15.14 -15.50 -10.65
C LEU A 74 16.42 -15.59 -9.78
N GLY A 75 16.71 -14.53 -8.99
CA GLY A 75 17.94 -14.39 -8.22
C GLY A 75 19.16 -14.15 -9.13
N GLU A 76 20.34 -14.51 -8.66
CA GLU A 76 21.56 -14.41 -9.47
C GLU A 76 21.58 -15.47 -10.58
N VAL A 77 21.62 -15.02 -11.82
CA VAL A 77 21.62 -15.88 -13.01
C VAL A 77 22.85 -15.64 -13.90
N LYS A 78 23.34 -16.72 -14.50
CA LYS A 78 24.43 -16.67 -15.49
C LYS A 78 23.94 -16.24 -16.87
N SER A 79 22.73 -16.63 -17.22
CA SER A 79 22.10 -16.29 -18.50
C SER A 79 20.59 -16.20 -18.37
N VAL A 80 20.00 -15.42 -19.27
CA VAL A 80 18.54 -15.29 -19.42
C VAL A 80 18.18 -15.69 -20.84
N SER A 81 17.12 -16.48 -20.98
CA SER A 81 16.53 -16.81 -22.27
C SER A 81 15.01 -16.57 -22.25
N PHE A 82 14.45 -16.41 -23.43
CA PHE A 82 13.04 -16.08 -23.63
C PHE A 82 12.35 -17.19 -24.41
N LYS A 83 11.15 -17.57 -23.97
CA LYS A 83 10.28 -18.52 -24.65
C LYS A 83 8.87 -17.91 -24.73
N MET A 84 8.22 -18.07 -25.87
CA MET A 84 6.84 -17.64 -26.05
C MET A 84 5.92 -18.85 -26.02
N GLU A 85 4.76 -18.71 -25.38
CA GLU A 85 3.69 -19.70 -25.36
C GLU A 85 2.33 -19.05 -25.61
N GLY A 86 1.42 -19.83 -26.21
CA GLY A 86 0.05 -19.36 -26.47
C GLY A 86 -0.87 -20.48 -26.94
N THR A 87 -2.14 -20.16 -27.03
CA THR A 87 -3.21 -21.09 -27.48
C THR A 87 -3.28 -21.21 -28.99
N LYS A 88 -3.02 -20.12 -29.73
CA LYS A 88 -3.04 -20.11 -31.21
C LYS A 88 -1.82 -20.81 -31.77
N LYS A 89 -2.01 -22.05 -32.22
CA LYS A 89 -0.94 -22.90 -32.77
C LYS A 89 -1.48 -23.89 -33.80
N ASN A 90 -0.59 -24.33 -34.67
CA ASN A 90 -0.82 -25.40 -35.61
C ASN A 90 0.29 -26.48 -35.48
N ASN A 91 0.37 -27.39 -36.43
CA ASN A 91 1.37 -28.47 -36.43
C ASN A 91 2.81 -27.97 -36.51
N TYR A 92 3.06 -26.71 -36.87
CA TYR A 92 4.38 -26.09 -37.01
C TYR A 92 4.76 -25.20 -35.83
N GLY A 93 3.87 -24.98 -34.87
CA GLY A 93 4.11 -24.17 -33.69
C GLY A 93 3.07 -23.05 -33.51
N LEU A 94 3.49 -21.98 -32.81
CA LEU A 94 2.63 -20.81 -32.59
C LEU A 94 2.32 -20.11 -33.92
N THR A 95 1.06 -19.74 -34.12
CA THR A 95 0.61 -18.93 -35.25
C THR A 95 0.54 -17.45 -34.89
N THR A 96 0.46 -17.10 -33.60
CA THR A 96 0.63 -15.73 -33.15
C THR A 96 2.08 -15.30 -33.39
N PRO A 97 2.35 -14.11 -33.97
CA PRO A 97 3.71 -13.61 -34.17
C PRO A 97 4.49 -13.56 -32.85
N THR A 98 5.62 -14.28 -32.78
CA THR A 98 6.42 -14.44 -31.56
C THR A 98 7.40 -13.26 -31.37
N TYR A 99 6.88 -12.05 -31.45
CA TYR A 99 7.64 -10.81 -31.30
C TYR A 99 7.13 -10.00 -30.12
N PHE A 100 8.04 -9.51 -29.31
CA PHE A 100 7.77 -8.55 -28.25
C PHE A 100 8.84 -7.46 -28.28
N ALA A 101 8.55 -6.29 -27.74
CA ALA A 101 9.52 -5.25 -27.50
C ALA A 101 9.87 -5.24 -26.00
N PHE A 102 11.13 -5.00 -25.68
CA PHE A 102 11.57 -4.83 -24.29
C PHE A 102 12.56 -3.68 -24.17
N ASP A 103 12.64 -3.08 -23.00
CA ASP A 103 13.53 -1.99 -22.67
C ASP A 103 13.94 -2.04 -21.19
N ASN A 104 14.99 -1.28 -20.85
CA ASN A 104 15.48 -1.09 -19.48
C ASN A 104 15.74 -2.43 -18.76
N PHE A 105 16.39 -3.36 -19.45
CA PHE A 105 16.76 -4.66 -18.86
C PHE A 105 17.73 -4.46 -17.70
N ASN A 106 17.46 -5.12 -16.57
CA ASN A 106 18.16 -4.94 -15.29
C ASN A 106 18.10 -3.49 -14.73
N GLY A 107 17.13 -2.72 -15.16
CA GLY A 107 16.86 -1.38 -14.65
C GLY A 107 15.93 -1.37 -13.44
N THR A 108 15.35 -0.21 -13.17
CA THR A 108 14.40 0.01 -12.09
C THR A 108 13.00 0.31 -12.62
N ARG A 109 12.00 -0.05 -11.84
CA ARG A 109 10.61 0.27 -12.10
C ARG A 109 10.36 1.77 -11.94
N ASN A 110 9.55 2.35 -12.82
CA ASN A 110 9.04 3.71 -12.64
C ASN A 110 7.91 3.70 -11.61
N GLU A 111 8.01 4.61 -10.64
CA GLU A 111 7.02 4.81 -9.59
C GLU A 111 6.60 6.27 -9.54
N GLN A 112 5.30 6.51 -9.41
CA GLN A 112 4.80 7.84 -9.08
C GLN A 112 4.92 8.06 -7.57
N MET A 113 5.18 9.30 -7.16
CA MET A 113 5.14 9.66 -5.74
C MET A 113 3.68 9.86 -5.32
N GLY A 114 3.24 9.08 -4.36
CA GLY A 114 1.90 9.19 -3.78
C GLY A 114 1.80 10.21 -2.66
N THR A 115 0.58 10.46 -2.23
CA THR A 115 0.30 11.33 -1.08
C THR A 115 0.82 10.69 0.20
N ALA A 116 1.63 11.41 0.96
CA ALA A 116 2.13 10.95 2.24
C ALA A 116 0.99 10.70 3.24
N ILE A 117 1.06 9.61 3.98
CA ILE A 117 0.06 9.23 4.97
C ILE A 117 0.63 9.16 6.39
N ALA A 118 -0.17 9.61 7.35
CA ALA A 118 0.05 9.37 8.77
C ALA A 118 -0.83 8.19 9.20
N ALA A 119 -0.22 7.02 9.38
CA ALA A 119 -0.96 5.81 9.69
C ALA A 119 -1.15 5.63 11.20
N GLN A 120 -2.35 5.24 11.63
CA GLN A 120 -2.74 5.06 13.03
C GLN A 120 -3.63 3.82 13.21
N ASN A 121 -3.19 2.62 12.89
CA ASN A 121 -3.99 1.39 13.05
C ASN A 121 -5.37 1.39 12.37
N GLN A 122 -5.67 2.37 11.53
CA GLN A 122 -6.92 2.46 10.77
C GLN A 122 -6.61 2.29 9.28
N PRO A 123 -7.50 1.64 8.54
CA PRO A 123 -7.33 1.53 7.09
C PRO A 123 -7.31 2.92 6.43
N VAL A 124 -6.36 3.13 5.53
CA VAL A 124 -6.24 4.35 4.71
C VAL A 124 -6.55 4.01 3.27
N ASP A 125 -7.46 4.74 2.65
CA ASP A 125 -7.77 4.58 1.24
C ASP A 125 -6.67 5.24 0.40
N VAL A 126 -5.96 4.44 -0.38
CA VAL A 126 -4.89 4.91 -1.27
C VAL A 126 -5.29 4.91 -2.76
N SER A 127 -6.53 4.55 -3.06
CA SER A 127 -7.03 4.46 -4.44
C SER A 127 -6.94 5.78 -5.22
N ALA A 128 -7.07 6.91 -4.53
CA ALA A 128 -6.96 8.25 -5.12
C ALA A 128 -5.55 8.58 -5.68
N ASN A 129 -4.53 7.79 -5.35
CA ASN A 129 -3.18 7.95 -5.94
C ASN A 129 -3.07 7.35 -7.35
N PHE A 130 -4.07 6.64 -7.84
CA PHE A 130 -4.09 5.95 -9.11
C PHE A 130 -5.09 6.56 -10.07
N THR A 131 -4.86 6.34 -11.37
CA THR A 131 -5.77 6.80 -12.42
C THR A 131 -6.31 5.60 -13.18
N PRO A 132 -7.53 5.12 -12.87
CA PRO A 132 -8.19 4.07 -13.63
C PRO A 132 -8.36 4.48 -15.09
N ASP A 133 -8.35 3.51 -16.01
CA ASP A 133 -8.44 3.76 -17.46
C ASP A 133 -9.88 4.09 -17.94
N GLY A 134 -10.84 4.15 -17.02
CA GLY A 134 -12.24 4.44 -17.30
C GLY A 134 -13.04 3.25 -17.85
N SER A 135 -12.43 2.10 -18.06
CA SER A 135 -13.12 0.87 -18.45
C SER A 135 -13.86 0.24 -17.27
N ASN A 136 -14.74 -0.74 -17.57
CA ASN A 136 -15.39 -1.55 -16.53
C ASN A 136 -14.54 -2.74 -16.09
N ALA A 137 -13.26 -2.80 -16.45
CA ALA A 137 -12.37 -3.88 -16.02
C ALA A 137 -12.15 -3.86 -14.50
N THR A 138 -11.96 -5.04 -13.94
CA THR A 138 -11.72 -5.21 -12.51
C THR A 138 -10.40 -4.57 -12.12
N ILE A 139 -10.44 -3.71 -11.11
CA ILE A 139 -9.25 -3.10 -10.51
C ILE A 139 -8.76 -4.02 -9.39
N LYS A 140 -7.45 -4.20 -9.31
CA LYS A 140 -6.79 -4.95 -8.25
C LYS A 140 -5.61 -4.16 -7.70
N TYR A 141 -5.55 -4.08 -6.37
CA TYR A 141 -4.46 -3.44 -5.64
C TYR A 141 -3.58 -4.48 -4.96
N ALA A 142 -2.28 -4.22 -4.89
CA ALA A 142 -1.34 -5.06 -4.13
C ALA A 142 -0.23 -4.22 -3.49
N VAL A 143 0.23 -4.65 -2.31
CA VAL A 143 1.50 -4.17 -1.75
C VAL A 143 2.62 -4.87 -2.50
N VAL A 144 3.54 -4.10 -3.05
CA VAL A 144 4.68 -4.60 -3.83
C VAL A 144 5.91 -4.75 -2.96
N GLU A 145 6.25 -3.69 -2.23
CA GLU A 145 7.40 -3.69 -1.34
C GLU A 145 7.31 -2.59 -0.27
N LEU A 146 8.13 -2.72 0.75
CA LEU A 146 8.38 -1.70 1.77
C LEU A 146 9.81 -1.17 1.62
N VAL A 147 9.98 0.15 1.74
CA VAL A 147 11.28 0.81 1.60
C VAL A 147 11.58 1.66 2.86
N PRO A 148 12.64 1.35 3.61
CA PRO A 148 13.58 0.26 3.38
C PRO A 148 12.97 -1.12 3.67
N SER A 149 13.51 -2.17 3.06
CA SER A 149 13.05 -3.56 3.25
C SER A 149 13.27 -4.09 4.68
N THR A 150 14.04 -3.35 5.50
CA THR A 150 14.27 -3.64 6.91
C THR A 150 13.14 -3.15 7.82
N THR A 151 12.14 -2.45 7.27
CA THR A 151 10.94 -2.01 7.99
C THR A 151 10.25 -3.19 8.67
N LYS A 152 9.89 -3.01 9.95
CA LYS A 152 9.18 -4.03 10.74
C LYS A 152 7.67 -3.91 10.63
N ALA A 153 7.17 -2.84 10.04
CA ALA A 153 5.75 -2.64 9.83
C ALA A 153 5.13 -3.79 9.03
N GLN A 154 3.97 -4.23 9.49
CA GLN A 154 3.12 -5.17 8.74
C GLN A 154 2.12 -4.35 7.94
N VAL A 155 2.15 -4.52 6.63
CA VAL A 155 1.29 -3.78 5.70
C VAL A 155 0.46 -4.76 4.89
N THR A 156 -0.83 -4.55 4.87
CA THR A 156 -1.78 -5.31 4.04
C THR A 156 -2.69 -4.35 3.28
N ILE A 157 -3.18 -4.77 2.13
CA ILE A 157 -4.12 -3.98 1.33
C ILE A 157 -5.33 -4.85 0.96
N ASP A 158 -6.50 -4.25 0.99
CA ASP A 158 -7.68 -4.87 0.40
C ASP A 158 -7.58 -4.76 -1.12
N GLU A 159 -7.51 -5.91 -1.78
CA GLU A 159 -7.26 -6.02 -3.23
C GLU A 159 -8.31 -5.30 -4.07
N ALA A 160 -9.55 -5.25 -3.62
CA ALA A 160 -10.66 -4.68 -4.39
C ALA A 160 -10.84 -3.17 -4.15
N THR A 161 -10.54 -2.68 -2.95
CA THR A 161 -10.86 -1.31 -2.55
C THR A 161 -9.65 -0.38 -2.42
N GLY A 162 -8.42 -0.93 -2.39
CA GLY A 162 -7.22 -0.13 -2.16
C GLY A 162 -7.09 0.39 -0.73
N LYS A 163 -7.78 -0.22 0.24
CA LYS A 163 -7.64 0.14 1.67
C LYS A 163 -6.41 -0.51 2.26
N LEU A 164 -5.44 0.32 2.60
CA LEU A 164 -4.16 -0.06 3.19
C LEU A 164 -4.27 -0.09 4.71
N THR A 165 -3.92 -1.21 5.33
CA THR A 165 -3.84 -1.36 6.78
C THR A 165 -2.38 -1.51 7.18
N ILE A 166 -1.92 -0.67 8.10
CA ILE A 166 -0.53 -0.62 8.57
C ILE A 166 -0.50 -0.87 10.06
N LYS A 167 0.36 -1.79 10.50
CA LYS A 167 0.68 -2.05 11.90
C LYS A 167 2.20 -1.97 12.05
N GLY A 168 2.69 -1.07 12.85
CA GLY A 168 4.14 -0.84 12.99
C GLY A 168 4.54 -0.46 14.41
N GLU A 169 5.81 -0.16 14.58
CA GLU A 169 6.35 0.42 15.80
C GLU A 169 6.13 1.95 15.78
N ASN A 170 6.01 2.54 16.95
CA ASN A 170 5.73 3.97 17.08
C ASN A 170 6.85 4.83 16.48
N ASN A 171 6.49 5.88 15.75
CA ASN A 171 7.38 6.79 15.04
C ASN A 171 8.25 6.15 13.94
N GLU A 172 7.79 5.04 13.37
CA GLU A 172 8.43 4.45 12.21
C GLU A 172 8.09 5.26 10.94
N SER A 173 9.11 5.57 10.14
CA SER A 173 8.95 6.23 8.84
C SER A 173 9.52 5.33 7.74
N PHE A 174 8.72 5.07 6.72
CA PHE A 174 9.06 4.21 5.58
C PHE A 174 8.19 4.58 4.37
N SER A 175 8.39 3.91 3.26
CA SER A 175 7.49 4.01 2.12
C SER A 175 6.87 2.65 1.80
N VAL A 176 5.65 2.67 1.29
CA VAL A 176 4.96 1.49 0.76
C VAL A 176 4.80 1.68 -0.73
N VAL A 177 5.33 0.75 -1.52
CA VAL A 177 5.04 0.72 -2.95
C VAL A 177 3.79 -0.11 -3.16
N VAL A 178 2.77 0.51 -3.71
CA VAL A 178 1.47 -0.10 -4.04
C VAL A 178 1.32 -0.16 -5.56
N SER A 179 0.80 -1.25 -6.08
CA SER A 179 0.37 -1.37 -7.47
C SER A 179 -1.15 -1.34 -7.59
N MET A 180 -1.62 -0.79 -8.72
CA MET A 180 -2.99 -0.95 -9.20
C MET A 180 -2.93 -1.56 -10.59
N THR A 181 -3.59 -2.69 -10.79
CA THR A 181 -3.70 -3.38 -12.09
C THR A 181 -5.12 -3.35 -12.60
N GLN A 182 -5.30 -2.96 -13.86
CA GLN A 182 -6.59 -2.95 -14.56
C GLN A 182 -6.35 -3.33 -16.02
N ALA A 183 -7.07 -4.36 -16.53
CA ALA A 183 -6.95 -4.82 -17.91
C ALA A 183 -5.49 -5.00 -18.40
N GLY A 184 -4.66 -5.66 -17.60
CA GLY A 184 -3.24 -5.92 -17.91
C GLY A 184 -2.30 -4.72 -17.82
N LYS A 185 -2.80 -3.53 -17.42
CA LYS A 185 -2.01 -2.32 -17.19
C LYS A 185 -1.78 -2.14 -15.70
N THR A 186 -0.54 -1.95 -15.31
CA THR A 186 -0.15 -1.78 -13.90
C THR A 186 0.51 -0.42 -13.69
N GLN A 187 0.00 0.32 -12.73
CA GLN A 187 0.59 1.56 -12.20
C GLN A 187 1.25 1.24 -10.85
N TYR A 188 2.34 1.94 -10.55
CA TYR A 188 3.06 1.80 -9.28
C TYR A 188 3.18 3.15 -8.60
N VAL A 189 2.85 3.20 -7.32
CA VAL A 189 2.90 4.42 -6.52
C VAL A 189 3.68 4.15 -5.23
N ASN A 190 4.68 4.98 -4.99
CA ASN A 190 5.48 4.98 -3.77
C ASN A 190 4.88 5.97 -2.78
N ILE A 191 4.33 5.46 -1.68
CA ILE A 191 3.56 6.23 -0.69
C ILE A 191 4.41 6.38 0.58
N PRO A 192 4.88 7.59 0.90
CA PRO A 192 5.56 7.85 2.18
C PRO A 192 4.60 7.64 3.36
N VAL A 193 5.07 6.91 4.37
CA VAL A 193 4.30 6.59 5.57
C VAL A 193 5.06 7.07 6.80
N THR A 194 4.37 7.78 7.67
CA THR A 194 4.78 7.98 9.05
C THR A 194 3.79 7.23 9.93
N TYR A 195 4.24 6.15 10.56
CA TYR A 195 3.41 5.39 11.48
C TYR A 195 3.57 5.97 12.88
N THR A 196 2.47 6.47 13.43
CA THR A 196 2.36 6.75 14.84
C THR A 196 1.41 5.71 15.41
N SER A 197 1.84 4.91 16.39
CA SER A 197 0.87 4.13 17.14
C SER A 197 -0.10 5.15 17.69
N GLY A 198 -1.27 5.24 17.10
CA GLY A 198 -2.31 6.12 17.59
C GLY A 198 -2.38 5.93 19.08
N ILE A 199 -2.56 7.00 19.84
CA ILE A 199 -2.87 6.89 21.27
C ILE A 199 -3.86 5.72 21.34
N SER A 200 -3.38 4.58 21.84
CA SER A 200 -4.14 3.35 21.92
C SER A 200 -5.54 3.73 22.37
N THR A 201 -6.51 3.37 21.55
CA THR A 201 -7.96 3.52 21.81
C THR A 201 -8.21 4.09 23.17
N LEU A 202 -8.86 5.26 23.24
CA LEU A 202 -9.35 5.81 24.51
C LEU A 202 -9.57 4.65 25.46
N ALA A 203 -8.60 4.37 26.33
CA ALA A 203 -8.77 3.34 27.35
C ALA A 203 -10.06 3.74 28.03
N GLU A 204 -11.01 2.81 28.12
CA GLU A 204 -12.27 3.07 28.78
C GLU A 204 -11.97 3.90 30.03
N ASP A 205 -12.73 4.96 30.26
CA ASP A 205 -12.53 5.91 31.35
C ASP A 205 -12.74 5.21 32.70
N ASN A 206 -11.74 4.42 33.09
CA ASN A 206 -11.75 3.63 34.31
C ASN A 206 -11.09 4.35 35.51
N SER A 207 -10.59 5.57 35.29
CA SER A 207 -9.96 6.34 36.38
C SER A 207 -10.98 7.10 37.23
N ASN A 208 -12.24 7.18 36.81
CA ASN A 208 -13.30 8.08 37.36
C ASN A 208 -12.87 9.56 37.38
N ALA A 209 -11.79 9.92 36.70
CA ALA A 209 -11.34 11.31 36.66
C ALA A 209 -12.17 12.13 35.67
N THR A 210 -12.64 13.27 36.10
CA THR A 210 -13.26 14.27 35.24
C THR A 210 -12.30 15.40 34.93
N VAL A 211 -12.25 15.80 33.64
CA VAL A 211 -11.41 16.90 33.16
C VAL A 211 -12.31 18.00 32.65
N SER A 212 -12.12 19.20 33.16
CA SER A 212 -12.92 20.40 32.81
C SER A 212 -12.00 21.63 32.69
N VAL A 213 -12.56 22.72 32.16
CA VAL A 213 -11.92 24.05 32.19
C VAL A 213 -12.78 24.96 33.08
N GLN A 214 -12.17 25.55 34.10
CA GLN A 214 -12.79 26.48 35.02
C GLN A 214 -11.91 27.71 35.16
N ASN A 215 -12.45 28.89 34.88
CA ASN A 215 -11.74 30.18 34.98
C ASN A 215 -10.39 30.21 34.24
N GLY A 216 -10.30 29.55 33.09
CA GLY A 216 -9.07 29.44 32.32
C GLY A 216 -8.05 28.42 32.84
N GLU A 217 -8.39 27.68 33.89
CA GLU A 217 -7.56 26.58 34.42
C GLU A 217 -8.06 25.23 33.96
N ILE A 218 -7.16 24.29 33.74
CA ILE A 218 -7.48 22.88 33.53
C ILE A 218 -7.67 22.25 34.91
N VAL A 219 -8.87 21.73 35.18
CA VAL A 219 -9.23 21.12 36.46
C VAL A 219 -9.49 19.64 36.26
N VAL A 220 -8.77 18.81 37.00
CA VAL A 220 -8.91 17.34 37.01
C VAL A 220 -9.41 16.93 38.40
N ASN A 221 -10.56 16.22 38.44
CA ASN A 221 -11.20 15.76 39.70
C ASN A 221 -11.56 14.27 39.60
N GLY A 222 -11.79 13.64 40.75
CA GLY A 222 -12.49 12.36 40.88
C GLY A 222 -11.67 11.10 40.69
N ALA A 223 -10.35 11.19 40.57
CA ALA A 223 -9.49 9.99 40.61
C ALA A 223 -9.52 9.35 42.00
N ALA A 224 -9.77 8.04 42.06
CA ALA A 224 -9.86 7.29 43.31
C ALA A 224 -8.49 7.01 43.96
N ASP A 225 -7.43 7.03 43.16
CA ASP A 225 -6.02 6.82 43.54
C ASP A 225 -5.22 8.11 43.35
N ASN A 226 -3.98 8.10 43.88
CA ASN A 226 -3.01 9.13 43.50
C ASN A 226 -2.77 9.10 42.00
N TYR A 227 -2.66 10.26 41.37
CA TYR A 227 -2.62 10.35 39.93
C TYR A 227 -1.67 11.42 39.42
N SER A 228 -1.20 11.24 38.20
CA SER A 228 -0.48 12.26 37.46
C SER A 228 -1.32 12.80 36.31
N VAL A 229 -1.14 14.08 36.02
CA VAL A 229 -1.78 14.79 34.91
C VAL A 229 -0.70 15.29 33.97
N GLU A 230 -0.82 14.95 32.70
CA GLU A 230 0.04 15.44 31.61
C GLU A 230 -0.84 16.19 30.61
N VAL A 231 -0.46 17.39 30.23
CA VAL A 231 -1.18 18.22 29.26
C VAL A 231 -0.31 18.41 28.03
N TYR A 232 -0.86 18.10 26.87
CA TYR A 232 -0.19 18.19 25.58
C TYR A 232 -0.91 19.19 24.66
N SER A 233 -0.11 19.89 23.84
CA SER A 233 -0.64 20.63 22.69
C SER A 233 -1.14 19.68 21.60
N THR A 234 -1.85 20.20 20.61
CA THR A 234 -2.26 19.42 19.41
C THR A 234 -1.08 18.93 18.57
N SER A 235 0.10 19.52 18.72
CA SER A 235 1.35 19.04 18.09
C SER A 235 2.06 17.93 18.88
N GLY A 236 1.48 17.47 20.01
CA GLY A 236 2.04 16.43 20.86
C GLY A 236 3.12 16.92 21.84
N MET A 237 3.38 18.22 21.92
CA MET A 237 4.35 18.79 22.87
C MET A 237 3.75 18.80 24.29
N LEU A 238 4.47 18.28 25.28
CA LEU A 238 4.11 18.39 26.70
C LEU A 238 4.17 19.85 27.13
N VAL A 239 3.03 20.41 27.54
CA VAL A 239 2.91 21.83 27.98
C VAL A 239 2.67 21.97 29.46
N GLY A 240 2.35 20.90 30.16
CA GLY A 240 2.17 20.90 31.60
C GLY A 240 2.16 19.51 32.21
N LYS A 241 2.63 19.40 33.47
CA LYS A 241 2.54 18.18 34.27
C LYS A 241 2.23 18.55 35.73
N ALA A 242 1.41 17.74 36.38
CA ALA A 242 1.09 17.88 37.81
C ALA A 242 0.79 16.51 38.43
N GLU A 243 0.94 16.41 39.75
CA GLU A 243 0.62 15.25 40.55
C GLU A 243 -0.58 15.57 41.44
N GLY A 244 -1.52 14.63 41.53
CA GLY A 244 -2.73 14.71 42.35
C GLY A 244 -2.78 13.57 43.36
N THR A 245 -3.41 13.84 44.50
CA THR A 245 -3.74 12.82 45.51
C THR A 245 -5.17 12.34 45.33
N ALA A 246 -5.44 11.11 45.78
CA ALA A 246 -6.76 10.52 45.72
C ALA A 246 -7.88 11.48 46.19
N ASN A 247 -8.95 11.58 45.40
CA ASN A 247 -10.13 12.41 45.63
C ASN A 247 -9.92 13.94 45.74
N ASN A 248 -8.69 14.45 45.53
CA ASN A 248 -8.40 15.86 45.47
C ASN A 248 -8.31 16.36 44.02
N ALA A 249 -8.72 17.62 43.83
CA ALA A 249 -8.60 18.26 42.51
C ALA A 249 -7.19 18.77 42.23
N VAL A 250 -6.70 18.58 41.02
CA VAL A 250 -5.55 19.26 40.49
C VAL A 250 -5.98 20.41 39.59
N ARG A 251 -5.43 21.58 39.80
CA ARG A 251 -5.65 22.79 38.99
C ARG A 251 -4.31 23.17 38.33
N MET A 252 -4.38 23.34 37.02
CA MET A 252 -3.21 23.72 36.23
C MET A 252 -3.54 24.99 35.45
N PRO A 253 -2.75 26.09 35.65
CA PRO A 253 -3.00 27.29 34.88
C PRO A 253 -2.77 27.01 33.39
N SER A 254 -3.71 27.45 32.57
CA SER A 254 -3.53 27.41 31.12
C SER A 254 -2.74 28.63 30.68
N THR A 255 -1.70 28.42 29.92
CA THR A 255 -0.82 29.50 29.42
C THR A 255 -1.32 30.14 28.13
N ALA A 256 -2.23 29.48 27.40
CA ALA A 256 -2.80 30.01 26.14
C ALA A 256 -4.17 29.42 25.86
N LYS A 257 -4.97 30.15 25.08
CA LYS A 257 -6.22 29.62 24.50
C LYS A 257 -5.90 28.59 23.44
N GLY A 258 -6.65 27.51 23.37
CA GLY A 258 -6.43 26.47 22.38
C GLY A 258 -7.01 25.11 22.78
N LEU A 259 -6.84 24.15 21.88
CA LEU A 259 -7.18 22.75 22.12
C LEU A 259 -6.02 22.03 22.78
N TYR A 260 -6.27 21.31 23.84
CA TYR A 260 -5.29 20.52 24.58
C TYR A 260 -5.75 19.09 24.76
N ILE A 261 -4.78 18.19 24.86
CA ILE A 261 -5.01 16.77 25.21
C ILE A 261 -4.52 16.59 26.65
N VAL A 262 -5.42 16.21 27.53
CA VAL A 262 -5.12 15.96 28.95
C VAL A 262 -5.14 14.46 29.19
N LYS A 263 -4.03 13.94 29.69
CA LYS A 263 -3.86 12.55 30.07
C LYS A 263 -3.74 12.46 31.60
N VAL A 264 -4.59 11.64 32.19
CA VAL A 264 -4.63 11.34 33.62
C VAL A 264 -4.22 9.89 33.83
N ILE A 265 -3.26 9.64 34.69
CA ILE A 265 -2.78 8.29 35.02
C ILE A 265 -2.97 8.09 36.53
N ALA A 266 -3.80 7.12 36.91
CA ALA A 266 -4.10 6.77 38.29
C ALA A 266 -3.87 5.26 38.48
N GLY A 267 -2.76 4.89 39.12
CA GLY A 267 -2.33 3.49 39.20
C GLY A 267 -2.14 2.88 37.81
N ASN A 268 -2.83 1.79 37.50
CA ASN A 268 -2.83 1.12 36.19
C ASN A 268 -3.89 1.65 35.22
N LYS A 269 -4.62 2.70 35.60
CA LYS A 269 -5.74 3.27 34.82
C LYS A 269 -5.30 4.55 34.13
N LYS A 270 -5.74 4.78 32.90
CA LYS A 270 -5.47 6.00 32.13
C LYS A 270 -6.77 6.56 31.57
N THR A 271 -6.89 7.87 31.67
CA THR A 271 -7.95 8.63 31.01
C THR A 271 -7.32 9.71 30.13
N THR A 272 -7.79 9.86 28.90
CA THR A 272 -7.36 10.93 28.00
C THR A 272 -8.57 11.72 27.53
N LYS A 273 -8.52 13.04 27.66
CA LYS A 273 -9.61 13.94 27.21
C LYS A 273 -9.06 15.11 26.41
N SER A 274 -9.73 15.47 25.33
CA SER A 274 -9.50 16.73 24.63
C SER A 274 -10.34 17.84 25.26
N ILE A 275 -9.74 18.97 25.54
CA ILE A 275 -10.39 20.14 26.15
C ILE A 275 -10.07 21.41 25.37
N LEU A 276 -11.02 22.31 25.27
CA LEU A 276 -10.86 23.63 24.67
C LEU A 276 -10.79 24.70 25.75
N VAL A 277 -9.64 25.36 25.87
CA VAL A 277 -9.46 26.56 26.71
C VAL A 277 -9.82 27.78 25.87
N LYS A 278 -10.82 28.52 26.29
CA LYS A 278 -11.38 29.71 25.59
C LYS A 278 -10.76 31.03 26.05
#